data_7873fe131bcc8b04882264e9eed12746
#
_entry.id   7873fe131bcc8b04882264e9eed12746
#
_cell.length_a   1.000
_cell.length_b   1.000
_cell.length_c   1.000
_cell.angle_alpha   90.00
_cell.angle_beta   90.00
_cell.angle_gamma   90.00
#
_symmetry.space_group_name_H-M   'P 1'
#
loop_
_entity.id
_entity.type
_entity.pdbx_description
1 polymer ?
#
loop_
_entity_poly.entity_id
_entity_poly.type
_entity_poly.pdbx_seq_one_letter_code
_entity_poly.pdbx_strand_id
1 'polypeptide(L)'
;NGIGGSALGPQLLQFAINGPGWNEMAAAQRNGYPRIYFVDNTDPAGVCDALAVARPAQTIVVSISKSGGTRETRNNLAALEQAYADAGVDFASHAVAVTMPGSKLDAYATENDWRKRFPMAESIGGRTSETNIVGHVPAALTGIDFAGFCDGARHMDELTRNESVSANPAYQLAIAWYVAGNGQ
;
A
#
# COMPACT_ATOMS: atom_id res chain seq x y z
N ASN A 1 0.63 -6.18 -3.74
CA ASN A 1 -0.52 -7.06 -3.54
C ASN A 1 -1.21 -6.72 -2.23
N GLY A 2 -2.45 -6.24 -2.27
CA GLY A 2 -3.26 -5.87 -1.11
C GLY A 2 -4.63 -5.36 -1.53
N ILE A 3 -5.60 -5.33 -0.60
CA ILE A 3 -6.99 -4.92 -0.89
C ILE A 3 -7.42 -3.84 0.10
N GLY A 4 -8.30 -2.93 -0.32
CA GLY A 4 -8.83 -1.86 0.51
C GLY A 4 -7.72 -0.98 1.08
N GLY A 5 -7.66 -0.77 2.39
CA GLY A 5 -6.64 0.06 3.03
C GLY A 5 -5.21 -0.39 2.77
N SER A 6 -4.99 -1.69 2.57
CA SER A 6 -3.66 -2.23 2.22
C SER A 6 -3.17 -1.86 0.81
N ALA A 7 -4.06 -1.39 -0.06
CA ALA A 7 -3.73 -0.91 -1.40
C ALA A 7 -3.94 0.61 -1.52
N LEU A 8 -5.07 1.13 -1.05
CA LEU A 8 -5.46 2.53 -1.25
C LEU A 8 -4.53 3.52 -0.54
N GLY A 9 -4.00 3.18 0.66
CA GLY A 9 -3.01 4.02 1.34
C GLY A 9 -1.71 4.15 0.54
N PRO A 10 -1.07 3.05 0.12
CA PRO A 10 0.07 3.09 -0.79
C PRO A 10 -0.20 3.82 -2.11
N GLN A 11 -1.36 3.63 -2.72
CA GLN A 11 -1.76 4.33 -3.95
C GLN A 11 -1.91 5.84 -3.72
N LEU A 12 -2.54 6.24 -2.61
CA LEU A 12 -2.65 7.66 -2.23
C LEU A 12 -1.27 8.32 -2.21
N LEU A 13 -0.32 7.74 -1.49
CA LEU A 13 1.05 8.27 -1.41
C LEU A 13 1.70 8.34 -2.78
N GLN A 14 1.61 7.26 -3.55
CA GLN A 14 2.23 7.16 -4.86
C GLN A 14 1.68 8.20 -5.84
N PHE A 15 0.35 8.30 -5.95
CA PHE A 15 -0.26 9.20 -6.93
C PHE A 15 -0.26 10.67 -6.50
N ALA A 16 -0.36 10.95 -5.20
CA ALA A 16 -0.34 12.32 -4.70
C ALA A 16 1.07 12.95 -4.77
N ILE A 17 2.12 12.17 -4.56
CA ILE A 17 3.48 12.68 -4.44
C ILE A 17 4.28 12.44 -5.74
N ASN A 18 4.31 11.21 -6.23
CA ASN A 18 5.05 10.85 -7.43
C ASN A 18 4.27 11.04 -8.74
N GLY A 19 2.93 11.12 -8.64
CA GLY A 19 2.03 11.28 -9.78
C GLY A 19 1.74 9.99 -10.55
N PRO A 20 0.72 10.01 -11.43
CA PRO A 20 0.29 8.84 -12.20
C PRO A 20 1.30 8.41 -13.28
N GLY A 21 2.15 9.34 -13.75
CA GLY A 21 3.14 9.08 -14.78
C GLY A 21 4.45 8.44 -14.31
N TRP A 22 4.56 8.11 -13.02
CA TRP A 22 5.80 7.58 -12.44
C TRP A 22 6.42 6.41 -13.21
N ASN A 23 5.62 5.44 -13.57
CA ASN A 23 6.12 4.24 -14.24
C ASN A 23 6.59 4.49 -15.68
N GLU A 24 6.14 5.58 -16.30
CA GLU A 24 6.51 5.99 -17.65
C GLU A 24 7.85 6.77 -17.68
N MET A 25 8.28 7.28 -16.53
CA MET A 25 9.54 8.01 -16.43
C MET A 25 10.74 7.10 -16.65
N ALA A 26 11.83 7.63 -17.21
CA ALA A 26 13.11 6.95 -17.25
C ALA A 26 13.68 6.73 -15.85
N ALA A 27 14.52 5.72 -15.65
CA ALA A 27 15.09 5.40 -14.32
C ALA A 27 15.86 6.60 -13.70
N ALA A 28 16.56 7.38 -14.51
CA ALA A 28 17.24 8.59 -14.04
C ALA A 28 16.28 9.66 -13.50
N GLN A 29 15.11 9.81 -14.10
CA GLN A 29 14.08 10.75 -13.64
C GLN A 29 13.40 10.28 -12.34
N ARG A 30 13.39 8.98 -12.09
CA ARG A 30 12.97 8.38 -10.83
C ARG A 30 14.10 8.30 -9.78
N ASN A 31 15.24 8.94 -10.00
CA ASN A 31 16.43 8.86 -9.16
C ASN A 31 16.88 7.41 -8.86
N GLY A 32 16.68 6.49 -9.82
CA GLY A 32 17.00 5.07 -9.66
C GLY A 32 15.95 4.24 -8.90
N TYR A 33 14.90 4.85 -8.38
CA TYR A 33 13.81 4.11 -7.71
C TYR A 33 13.02 3.24 -8.69
N PRO A 34 12.49 2.10 -8.24
CA PRO A 34 11.78 1.17 -9.10
C PRO A 34 10.43 1.71 -9.59
N ARG A 35 9.88 1.06 -10.59
CA ARG A 35 8.46 1.14 -10.93
C ARG A 35 7.64 0.44 -9.84
N ILE A 36 6.39 0.85 -9.66
CA ILE A 36 5.48 0.23 -8.71
C ILE A 36 4.16 -0.12 -9.41
N TYR A 37 3.68 -1.33 -9.19
CA TYR A 37 2.42 -1.83 -9.72
C TYR A 37 1.54 -2.29 -8.57
N PHE A 38 0.24 -2.04 -8.67
CA PHE A 38 -0.72 -2.40 -7.64
C PHE A 38 -1.59 -3.56 -8.14
N VAL A 39 -1.59 -4.65 -7.37
CA VAL A 39 -2.50 -5.78 -7.55
C VAL A 39 -3.50 -5.68 -6.40
N ASP A 40 -4.61 -5.00 -6.63
CA ASP A 40 -5.56 -4.54 -5.64
C ASP A 40 -7.01 -5.03 -5.89
N ASN A 41 -7.17 -5.90 -6.87
CA ASN A 41 -8.44 -6.51 -7.24
C ASN A 41 -8.22 -7.97 -7.65
N THR A 42 -9.30 -8.74 -7.69
CA THR A 42 -9.31 -10.13 -8.20
C THR A 42 -9.51 -10.22 -9.70
N ASP A 43 -9.49 -9.09 -10.40
CA ASP A 43 -9.58 -9.06 -11.86
C ASP A 43 -8.36 -9.76 -12.49
N PRO A 44 -8.57 -10.89 -13.20
CA PRO A 44 -7.45 -11.60 -13.82
C PRO A 44 -6.73 -10.77 -14.89
N ALA A 45 -7.42 -9.88 -15.58
CA ALA A 45 -6.81 -9.02 -16.59
C ALA A 45 -5.80 -8.07 -15.96
N GLY A 46 -6.14 -7.40 -14.85
CA GLY A 46 -5.22 -6.51 -14.14
C GLY A 46 -4.00 -7.23 -13.57
N VAL A 47 -4.15 -8.46 -13.10
CA VAL A 47 -3.02 -9.30 -12.65
C VAL A 47 -2.13 -9.68 -13.84
N CYS A 48 -2.71 -10.11 -14.95
CA CYS A 48 -1.96 -10.44 -16.18
C CYS A 48 -1.22 -9.23 -16.74
N ASP A 49 -1.84 -8.06 -16.77
CA ASP A 49 -1.21 -6.81 -17.24
C ASP A 49 -0.01 -6.43 -16.38
N ALA A 50 -0.13 -6.52 -15.05
CA ALA A 50 0.98 -6.30 -14.15
C ALA A 50 2.13 -7.29 -14.39
N LEU A 51 1.82 -8.58 -14.55
CA LEU A 51 2.81 -9.64 -14.81
C LEU A 51 3.45 -9.54 -16.20
N ALA A 52 2.75 -9.01 -17.20
CA ALA A 52 3.30 -8.82 -18.54
C ALA A 52 4.46 -7.82 -18.57
N VAL A 53 4.48 -6.86 -17.64
CA VAL A 53 5.54 -5.85 -17.56
C VAL A 53 6.52 -6.07 -16.40
N ALA A 54 6.08 -6.73 -15.33
CA ALA A 54 6.91 -7.07 -14.18
C ALA A 54 7.68 -8.38 -14.45
N ARG A 55 8.98 -8.28 -14.60
CA ARG A 55 9.84 -9.46 -14.76
C ARG A 55 10.11 -10.09 -13.39
N PRO A 56 9.73 -11.35 -13.12
CA PRO A 56 9.90 -11.98 -11.81
C PRO A 56 11.30 -11.81 -11.21
N ALA A 57 12.34 -12.07 -11.98
CA ALA A 57 13.73 -11.98 -11.52
C ALA A 57 14.19 -10.55 -11.14
N GLN A 58 13.43 -9.52 -11.48
CA GLN A 58 13.74 -8.11 -11.21
C GLN A 58 12.67 -7.43 -10.36
N THR A 59 11.72 -8.19 -9.84
CA THR A 59 10.55 -7.65 -9.15
C THR A 59 10.49 -8.19 -7.71
N ILE A 60 10.16 -7.33 -6.77
CA ILE A 60 9.82 -7.70 -5.40
C ILE A 60 8.31 -7.62 -5.25
N VAL A 61 7.71 -8.65 -4.68
CA VAL A 61 6.29 -8.68 -4.33
C VAL A 61 6.13 -8.29 -2.86
N VAL A 62 5.48 -7.16 -2.62
CA VAL A 62 5.09 -6.74 -1.26
C VAL A 62 3.63 -7.13 -1.04
N SER A 63 3.38 -8.13 -0.23
CA SER A 63 2.03 -8.55 0.14
C SER A 63 1.64 -7.92 1.47
N ILE A 64 0.55 -7.14 1.43
CA ILE A 64 0.06 -6.34 2.55
C ILE A 64 -1.31 -6.85 2.97
N SER A 65 -1.42 -7.39 4.17
CA SER A 65 -2.69 -7.83 4.74
C SER A 65 -2.59 -7.95 6.25
N LYS A 66 -3.42 -7.22 7.00
CA LYS A 66 -3.37 -7.22 8.47
C LYS A 66 -3.58 -8.62 9.05
N SER A 67 -4.63 -9.32 8.63
CA SER A 67 -4.99 -10.66 9.12
C SER A 67 -4.36 -11.80 8.31
N GLY A 68 -3.93 -11.52 7.08
CA GLY A 68 -3.54 -12.55 6.12
C GLY A 68 -4.70 -13.46 5.66
N GLY A 69 -5.93 -13.14 6.07
CA GLY A 69 -7.12 -13.94 5.75
C GLY A 69 -7.93 -13.46 4.55
N THR A 70 -7.62 -12.28 4.01
CA THR A 70 -8.33 -11.67 2.89
C THR A 70 -8.21 -12.55 1.64
N ARG A 71 -9.35 -13.01 1.12
CA ARG A 71 -9.39 -13.99 0.01
C ARG A 71 -8.73 -13.45 -1.25
N GLU A 72 -9.02 -12.21 -1.58
CA GLU A 72 -8.49 -11.52 -2.75
C GLU A 72 -6.97 -11.46 -2.71
N THR A 73 -6.41 -11.01 -1.59
CA THR A 73 -4.95 -10.95 -1.41
C THR A 73 -4.30 -12.33 -1.53
N ARG A 74 -4.95 -13.38 -1.00
CA ARG A 74 -4.46 -14.75 -1.09
C ARG A 74 -4.53 -15.32 -2.50
N ASN A 75 -5.64 -15.07 -3.23
CA ASN A 75 -5.79 -15.51 -4.61
C ASN A 75 -4.75 -14.85 -5.51
N ASN A 76 -4.57 -13.54 -5.37
CA ASN A 76 -3.55 -12.80 -6.10
C ASN A 76 -2.13 -13.30 -5.75
N LEU A 77 -1.88 -13.61 -4.48
CA LEU A 77 -0.60 -14.17 -4.05
C LEU A 77 -0.32 -15.50 -4.75
N ALA A 78 -1.29 -16.41 -4.80
CA ALA A 78 -1.13 -17.70 -5.49
C ALA A 78 -0.83 -17.53 -6.99
N ALA A 79 -1.48 -16.56 -7.65
CA ALA A 79 -1.20 -16.25 -9.06
C ALA A 79 0.22 -15.68 -9.25
N LEU A 80 0.69 -14.82 -8.34
CA LEU A 80 2.04 -14.28 -8.36
C LEU A 80 3.08 -15.39 -8.11
N GLU A 81 2.87 -16.27 -7.13
CA GLU A 81 3.74 -17.42 -6.85
C GLU A 81 3.86 -18.34 -8.06
N GLN A 82 2.73 -18.62 -8.72
CA GLN A 82 2.73 -19.43 -9.94
C GLN A 82 3.56 -18.79 -11.06
N ALA A 83 3.41 -17.46 -11.26
CA ALA A 83 4.18 -16.75 -12.28
C ALA A 83 5.71 -16.79 -12.00
N TYR A 84 6.12 -16.75 -10.74
CA TYR A 84 7.52 -16.91 -10.37
C TYR A 84 8.01 -18.35 -10.60
N ALA A 85 7.19 -19.35 -10.26
CA ALA A 85 7.51 -20.76 -10.52
C ALA A 85 7.65 -21.04 -12.03
N ASP A 86 6.73 -20.51 -12.85
CA ASP A 86 6.80 -20.63 -14.31
C ASP A 86 8.03 -19.96 -14.92
N ALA A 87 8.52 -18.89 -14.29
CA ALA A 87 9.75 -18.19 -14.66
C ALA A 87 11.03 -18.86 -14.11
N GLY A 88 10.92 -19.91 -13.28
CA GLY A 88 12.05 -20.56 -12.61
C GLY A 88 12.74 -19.66 -11.59
N VAL A 89 12.02 -18.71 -10.98
CA VAL A 89 12.54 -17.77 -9.99
C VAL A 89 12.04 -18.14 -8.60
N ASP A 90 12.95 -18.15 -7.63
CA ASP A 90 12.59 -18.39 -6.23
C ASP A 90 11.76 -17.21 -5.69
N PHE A 91 10.48 -17.48 -5.42
CA PHE A 91 9.55 -16.47 -4.92
C PHE A 91 9.95 -15.94 -3.54
N ALA A 92 10.41 -16.80 -2.64
CA ALA A 92 10.72 -16.44 -1.26
C ALA A 92 11.77 -15.31 -1.17
N SER A 93 12.80 -15.37 -2.02
CA SER A 93 13.84 -14.34 -2.10
C SER A 93 13.35 -13.00 -2.64
N HIS A 94 12.15 -12.96 -3.24
CA HIS A 94 11.50 -11.78 -3.82
C HIS A 94 10.25 -11.34 -3.05
N ALA A 95 9.85 -12.07 -2.01
CA ALA A 95 8.63 -11.84 -1.27
C ALA A 95 8.87 -11.07 0.02
N VAL A 96 8.00 -10.09 0.25
CA VAL A 96 7.97 -9.27 1.47
C VAL A 96 6.55 -9.25 2.02
N ALA A 97 6.38 -9.49 3.30
CA ALA A 97 5.10 -9.38 3.99
C ALA A 97 5.02 -8.11 4.84
N VAL A 98 3.88 -7.42 4.77
CA VAL A 98 3.49 -6.37 5.72
C VAL A 98 2.21 -6.84 6.39
N THR A 99 2.30 -7.29 7.64
CA THR A 99 1.22 -8.02 8.29
C THR A 99 1.33 -7.96 9.82
N MET A 100 0.25 -8.25 10.51
CA MET A 100 0.26 -8.35 11.96
C MET A 100 1.03 -9.61 12.40
N PRO A 101 1.90 -9.52 13.42
CA PRO A 101 2.58 -10.68 13.99
C PRO A 101 1.58 -11.77 14.41
N GLY A 102 1.88 -13.02 14.11
CA GLY A 102 1.00 -14.17 14.37
C GLY A 102 -0.21 -14.29 13.45
N SER A 103 -0.34 -13.42 12.45
CA SER A 103 -1.39 -13.52 11.43
C SER A 103 -1.15 -14.71 10.48
N LYS A 104 -2.16 -15.06 9.67
CA LYS A 104 -2.02 -16.12 8.65
C LYS A 104 -0.92 -15.81 7.63
N LEU A 105 -0.76 -14.53 7.24
CA LEU A 105 0.30 -14.15 6.31
C LEU A 105 1.68 -14.16 7.01
N ASP A 106 1.75 -13.81 8.28
CA ASP A 106 2.99 -13.89 9.06
C ASP A 106 3.49 -15.34 9.19
N ALA A 107 2.58 -16.26 9.54
CA ALA A 107 2.88 -17.69 9.59
C ALA A 107 3.35 -18.21 8.22
N TYR A 108 2.58 -17.92 7.17
CA TYR A 108 2.89 -18.33 5.82
C TYR A 108 4.27 -17.83 5.35
N ALA A 109 4.55 -16.55 5.56
CA ALA A 109 5.83 -15.94 5.18
C ALA A 109 7.01 -16.50 6.00
N THR A 110 6.75 -16.92 7.26
CA THR A 110 7.75 -17.57 8.10
C THR A 110 8.05 -18.98 7.62
N GLU A 111 7.01 -19.77 7.37
CA GLU A 111 7.12 -21.18 6.92
C GLU A 111 7.79 -21.31 5.56
N ASN A 112 7.65 -20.29 4.71
CA ASN A 112 8.22 -20.25 3.36
C ASN A 112 9.48 -19.38 3.23
N ASP A 113 10.12 -19.02 4.32
CA ASP A 113 11.39 -18.27 4.36
C ASP A 113 11.40 -16.98 3.51
N TRP A 114 10.31 -16.21 3.56
CA TRP A 114 10.24 -14.96 2.81
C TRP A 114 11.33 -13.98 3.21
N ARG A 115 11.83 -13.24 2.23
CA ARG A 115 12.93 -12.28 2.34
C ARG A 115 12.81 -11.34 3.53
N LYS A 116 11.60 -10.81 3.80
CA LYS A 116 11.37 -9.86 4.90
C LYS A 116 9.92 -9.85 5.34
N ARG A 117 9.73 -9.62 6.63
CA ARG A 117 8.42 -9.37 7.22
C ARG A 117 8.48 -8.05 8.00
N PHE A 118 7.49 -7.19 7.79
CA PHE A 118 7.32 -5.92 8.49
C PHE A 118 6.06 -6.00 9.36
N PRO A 119 6.16 -5.78 10.68
CA PRO A 119 5.04 -5.93 11.58
C PRO A 119 4.07 -4.76 11.47
N MET A 120 2.77 -5.04 11.32
CA MET A 120 1.69 -4.07 11.48
C MET A 120 1.24 -4.02 12.94
N ALA A 121 0.98 -2.81 13.44
CA ALA A 121 0.38 -2.64 14.77
C ALA A 121 -1.10 -3.05 14.74
N GLU A 122 -1.53 -3.75 15.80
CA GLU A 122 -2.93 -4.20 15.94
C GLU A 122 -3.93 -3.04 15.99
N SER A 123 -3.55 -1.93 16.63
CA SER A 123 -4.39 -0.74 16.78
C SER A 123 -4.67 0.03 15.49
N ILE A 124 -3.89 -0.21 14.42
CA ILE A 124 -4.03 0.52 13.16
C ILE A 124 -5.11 -0.11 12.29
N GLY A 125 -6.12 0.68 11.93
CA GLY A 125 -7.17 0.30 10.98
C GLY A 125 -6.69 0.34 9.53
N GLY A 126 -7.32 -0.45 8.65
CA GLY A 126 -6.93 -0.51 7.23
C GLY A 126 -6.98 0.85 6.54
N ARG A 127 -8.02 1.64 6.79
CA ARG A 127 -8.29 2.94 6.12
C ARG A 127 -7.43 4.10 6.61
N THR A 128 -6.68 3.91 7.68
CA THR A 128 -5.79 4.91 8.29
C THR A 128 -4.37 4.37 8.42
N SER A 129 -4.05 3.36 7.61
CA SER A 129 -2.76 2.64 7.69
C SER A 129 -1.65 3.27 6.84
N GLU A 130 -1.98 4.27 6.01
CA GLU A 130 -1.01 5.00 5.19
C GLU A 130 0.04 5.75 6.03
N THR A 131 -0.31 6.20 7.23
CA THR A 131 0.63 6.81 8.19
C THR A 131 1.44 5.79 9.00
N ASN A 132 1.35 4.51 8.68
CA ASN A 132 2.04 3.41 9.36
C ASN A 132 2.87 2.60 8.35
N ILE A 133 3.34 1.42 8.77
CA ILE A 133 4.20 0.53 7.98
C ILE A 133 3.62 0.18 6.59
N VAL A 134 2.28 0.19 6.45
CA VAL A 134 1.57 -0.05 5.18
C VAL A 134 1.89 1.01 4.13
N GLY A 135 1.94 2.29 4.53
CA GLY A 135 2.38 3.38 3.66
C GLY A 135 3.90 3.50 3.61
N HIS A 136 4.59 3.28 4.76
CA HIS A 136 6.03 3.48 4.86
C HIS A 136 6.84 2.56 3.93
N VAL A 137 6.50 1.27 3.86
CA VAL A 137 7.26 0.33 3.01
C VAL A 137 7.19 0.71 1.53
N PRO A 138 6.01 0.95 0.91
CA PRO A 138 5.94 1.44 -0.47
C PRO A 138 6.59 2.82 -0.68
N ALA A 139 6.43 3.74 0.28
CA ALA A 139 7.05 5.06 0.23
C ALA A 139 8.58 4.96 0.17
N ALA A 140 9.18 4.15 1.04
CA ALA A 140 10.62 3.91 1.05
C ALA A 140 11.12 3.29 -0.26
N LEU A 141 10.33 2.39 -0.86
CA LEU A 141 10.66 1.77 -2.15
C LEU A 141 10.59 2.74 -3.33
N THR A 142 9.84 3.83 -3.23
CA THR A 142 9.65 4.81 -4.30
C THR A 142 10.24 6.18 -4.01
N GLY A 143 11.02 6.30 -2.92
CA GLY A 143 11.74 7.52 -2.57
C GLY A 143 10.87 8.65 -2.03
N ILE A 144 9.67 8.35 -1.58
CA ILE A 144 8.78 9.33 -0.95
C ILE A 144 9.31 9.70 0.44
N ASP A 145 9.38 10.99 0.74
CA ASP A 145 9.65 11.50 2.09
C ASP A 145 8.48 11.18 3.04
N PHE A 146 8.55 10.01 3.64
CA PHE A 146 7.53 9.55 4.57
C PHE A 146 7.50 10.36 5.87
N ALA A 147 8.63 10.93 6.30
CA ALA A 147 8.68 11.80 7.46
C ALA A 147 7.88 13.08 7.22
N GLY A 148 8.11 13.74 6.08
CA GLY A 148 7.34 14.91 5.66
C GLY A 148 5.84 14.60 5.49
N PHE A 149 5.47 13.42 5.00
CA PHE A 149 4.07 12.98 4.97
C PHE A 149 3.46 12.89 6.39
N CYS A 150 4.17 12.30 7.34
CA CYS A 150 3.73 12.21 8.73
C CYS A 150 3.67 13.58 9.41
N ASP A 151 4.53 14.52 9.04
CA ASP A 151 4.48 15.91 9.54
C ASP A 151 3.20 16.61 9.08
N GLY A 152 2.78 16.40 7.83
CA GLY A 152 1.50 16.86 7.33
C GLY A 152 0.31 16.29 8.11
N ALA A 153 0.35 15.00 8.43
CA ALA A 153 -0.67 14.35 9.25
C ALA A 153 -0.73 14.94 10.68
N ARG A 154 0.42 15.19 11.31
CA ARG A 154 0.50 15.85 12.63
C ARG A 154 -0.07 17.26 12.59
N HIS A 155 0.28 18.02 11.57
CA HIS A 155 -0.25 19.37 11.40
C HIS A 155 -1.79 19.37 11.27
N MET A 156 -2.34 18.45 10.48
CA MET A 156 -3.79 18.31 10.36
C MET A 156 -4.44 17.87 11.69
N ASP A 157 -3.81 16.98 12.45
CA ASP A 157 -4.29 16.60 13.78
C ASP A 157 -4.37 17.80 14.72
N GLU A 158 -3.37 18.68 14.73
CA GLU A 158 -3.39 19.92 15.51
C GLU A 158 -4.56 20.84 15.13
N LEU A 159 -4.78 21.05 13.83
CA LEU A 159 -5.88 21.87 13.32
C LEU A 159 -7.26 21.30 13.68
N THR A 160 -7.41 19.98 13.62
CA THR A 160 -8.70 19.31 13.88
C THR A 160 -9.00 19.11 15.37
N ARG A 161 -8.06 19.40 16.27
CA ARG A 161 -8.30 19.48 17.72
C ARG A 161 -8.93 20.81 18.16
N ASN A 162 -9.04 21.80 17.26
CA ASN A 162 -9.67 23.06 17.57
C ASN A 162 -11.20 22.89 17.72
N GLU A 163 -11.76 23.36 18.83
CA GLU A 163 -13.19 23.27 19.11
C GLU A 163 -14.04 24.28 18.32
N SER A 164 -13.42 25.33 17.79
CA SER A 164 -14.12 26.36 16.99
C SER A 164 -14.49 25.80 15.62
N VAL A 165 -15.78 25.80 15.30
CA VAL A 165 -16.30 25.35 14.01
C VAL A 165 -15.65 26.10 12.83
N SER A 166 -15.43 27.40 12.96
CA SER A 166 -14.84 28.23 11.90
C SER A 166 -13.33 28.05 11.74
N ALA A 167 -12.65 27.46 12.71
CA ALA A 167 -11.20 27.22 12.69
C ALA A 167 -10.83 25.73 12.49
N ASN A 168 -11.82 24.84 12.57
CA ASN A 168 -11.59 23.41 12.43
C ASN A 168 -11.96 22.93 11.02
N PRO A 169 -10.99 22.51 10.19
CA PRO A 169 -11.25 22.11 8.81
C PRO A 169 -12.15 20.87 8.69
N ALA A 170 -12.16 19.98 9.69
CA ALA A 170 -13.04 18.81 9.68
C ALA A 170 -14.50 19.22 9.87
N TYR A 171 -14.79 20.17 10.78
CA TYR A 171 -16.14 20.71 10.94
C TYR A 171 -16.59 21.49 9.71
N GLN A 172 -15.71 22.30 9.11
CA GLN A 172 -16.02 23.01 7.87
C GLN A 172 -16.36 22.06 6.72
N LEU A 173 -15.61 20.97 6.56
CA LEU A 173 -15.89 19.94 5.55
C LEU A 173 -17.24 19.25 5.82
N ALA A 174 -17.52 18.90 7.06
CA ALA A 174 -18.79 18.27 7.45
C ALA A 174 -19.99 19.20 7.14
N ILE A 175 -19.87 20.49 7.46
CA ILE A 175 -20.90 21.49 7.15
C ILE A 175 -21.07 21.65 5.64
N ALA A 176 -19.98 21.73 4.88
CA ALA A 176 -20.04 21.82 3.43
C ALA A 176 -20.79 20.63 2.80
N TRP A 177 -20.51 19.42 3.27
CA TRP A 177 -21.22 18.22 2.82
C TRP A 177 -22.70 18.22 3.21
N TYR A 178 -23.01 18.61 4.46
CA TYR A 178 -24.38 18.72 4.93
C TYR A 178 -25.20 19.72 4.09
N VAL A 179 -24.63 20.88 3.82
CA VAL A 179 -25.28 21.90 2.99
C VAL A 179 -25.43 21.43 1.54
N ALA A 180 -24.40 20.85 0.96
CA ALA A 180 -24.44 20.30 -0.41
C ALA A 180 -25.46 19.15 -0.56
N GLY A 181 -25.67 18.36 0.50
CA GLY A 181 -26.67 17.29 0.57
C GLY A 181 -28.08 17.76 0.95
N ASN A 182 -28.32 19.09 1.05
CA ASN A 182 -29.59 19.64 1.53
C ASN A 182 -30.01 19.11 2.92
N GLY A 183 -29.05 18.84 3.78
CA GLY A 183 -29.30 18.35 5.12
C GLY A 183 -29.65 16.85 5.21
N GLN A 184 -29.33 16.06 4.18
CA GLN A 184 -29.56 14.61 4.15
C GLN A 184 -28.27 13.81 4.30
#